data_cd40323e7e3f783f8e9bf87be806eb83
#
_entry.id   cd40323e7e3f783f8e9bf87be806eb83
#
_cell.length_a   1.000
_cell.length_b   1.000
_cell.length_c   1.000
_cell.angle_alpha   90.00
_cell.angle_beta   90.00
_cell.angle_gamma   90.00
#
_symmetry.space_group_name_H-M   'P 1'
#
loop_
_entity.id
_entity.type
_entity.pdbx_description
1 polymer ?
#
loop_
_entity_poly.entity_id
_entity_poly.type
_entity_poly.pdbx_seq_one_letter_code
_entity_poly.pdbx_strand_id
1 'polypeptide(L)'
;MGPRITTIAALLWLFLASGASAQTLLVGVAAPLSGPSAILGKQIEAGASLAAEANGAEIKTVDDACTADGGAAAAREFATAKVNVVVGFLCTEAIEAALPILKDAGIPVITVGVRTESLTDQRAKTGWPVYRFAPRGDDERNAVATILTSLWQNELFAIVDDGTIYGREIAETLRAAAEQAALKPVFVDTFRPQLDNQIGLIGRLKKAGATHVFAGGDGSDIAIMGRDGGQLDAGIVFAGGETLRAPPGDVPYAVGTLMIAPPEWAEVADPKVLGAFAAQKVVPDGYALPAYAAVEIAKAAAAASETSGKSLADLLSGHDFSTAIGPVRFDEKGDLSQNPFRAFRFDGARFVPAKDK
;
A
#
# COMPACT_ATOMS: atom_id res chain seq x y z
N MET A 1 -68.68 -33.35 -52.60
CA MET A 1 -67.33 -33.71 -52.08
C MET A 1 -66.39 -32.58 -52.37
N GLY A 2 -66.10 -31.74 -51.37
CA GLY A 2 -65.22 -30.59 -51.52
C GLY A 2 -64.10 -30.68 -50.47
N PRO A 3 -62.86 -30.37 -50.83
CA PRO A 3 -61.73 -30.53 -49.89
C PRO A 3 -61.67 -29.36 -48.90
N ARG A 4 -61.45 -29.71 -47.64
CA ARG A 4 -61.19 -28.79 -46.55
C ARG A 4 -59.73 -28.29 -46.62
N ILE A 5 -59.53 -26.99 -46.75
CA ILE A 5 -58.22 -26.37 -46.66
C ILE A 5 -57.98 -26.04 -45.19
N THR A 6 -56.99 -26.70 -44.57
CA THR A 6 -56.53 -26.43 -43.21
C THR A 6 -55.42 -25.41 -43.26
N THR A 7 -55.69 -24.19 -42.78
CA THR A 7 -54.73 -23.10 -42.69
C THR A 7 -53.88 -23.29 -41.39
N ILE A 8 -52.60 -23.61 -41.51
CA ILE A 8 -51.64 -23.67 -40.41
C ILE A 8 -51.12 -22.26 -40.19
N ALA A 9 -51.52 -21.64 -39.09
CA ALA A 9 -50.95 -20.38 -38.64
C ALA A 9 -49.62 -20.66 -37.91
N ALA A 10 -48.50 -20.34 -38.55
CA ALA A 10 -47.15 -20.36 -37.93
C ALA A 10 -46.98 -19.12 -37.08
N LEU A 11 -47.05 -19.27 -35.74
CA LEU A 11 -46.64 -18.21 -34.78
C LEU A 11 -45.10 -18.14 -34.79
N LEU A 12 -44.56 -17.08 -35.42
CA LEU A 12 -43.16 -16.70 -35.30
C LEU A 12 -42.98 -16.01 -33.94
N TRP A 13 -42.37 -16.70 -32.97
CA TRP A 13 -41.87 -16.10 -31.74
C TRP A 13 -40.56 -15.36 -32.07
N LEU A 14 -40.63 -14.04 -32.21
CA LEU A 14 -39.47 -13.18 -32.16
C LEU A 14 -38.89 -13.20 -30.73
N PHE A 15 -37.85 -13.95 -30.49
CA PHE A 15 -36.97 -13.77 -29.33
C PHE A 15 -36.27 -12.42 -29.51
N LEU A 16 -36.77 -11.37 -28.90
CA LEU A 16 -36.02 -10.16 -28.61
C LEU A 16 -34.95 -10.56 -27.62
N ALA A 17 -33.76 -10.94 -28.12
CA ALA A 17 -32.57 -10.98 -27.32
C ALA A 17 -32.28 -9.54 -26.86
N SER A 18 -32.78 -9.19 -25.67
CA SER A 18 -32.32 -8.00 -24.96
C SER A 18 -30.84 -8.20 -24.71
N GLY A 19 -30.00 -7.70 -25.61
CA GLY A 19 -28.59 -7.58 -25.37
C GLY A 19 -28.44 -6.74 -24.09
N ALA A 20 -28.14 -7.39 -22.97
CA ALA A 20 -27.67 -6.67 -21.80
C ALA A 20 -26.39 -5.94 -22.24
N SER A 21 -26.53 -4.67 -22.55
CA SER A 21 -25.35 -3.80 -22.72
C SER A 21 -24.61 -3.84 -21.39
N ALA A 22 -23.46 -4.51 -21.35
CA ALA A 22 -22.62 -4.46 -20.18
C ALA A 22 -22.39 -2.98 -19.87
N GLN A 23 -22.85 -2.53 -18.71
CA GLN A 23 -22.70 -1.13 -18.31
C GLN A 23 -21.21 -0.86 -18.15
N THR A 24 -20.69 0.12 -18.89
CA THR A 24 -19.29 0.51 -18.78
C THR A 24 -19.00 0.93 -17.33
N LEU A 25 -17.98 0.33 -16.73
CA LEU A 25 -17.54 0.69 -15.37
C LEU A 25 -17.10 2.14 -15.33
N LEU A 26 -17.74 2.96 -14.53
CA LEU A 26 -17.35 4.35 -14.27
C LEU A 26 -16.64 4.43 -12.91
N VAL A 27 -15.35 4.74 -12.92
CA VAL A 27 -14.50 4.85 -11.73
C VAL A 27 -14.32 6.32 -11.36
N GLY A 28 -14.66 6.68 -10.12
CA GLY A 28 -14.27 7.97 -9.54
C GLY A 28 -12.79 7.93 -9.12
N VAL A 29 -12.04 8.96 -9.44
CA VAL A 29 -10.64 9.11 -9.00
C VAL A 29 -10.55 10.33 -8.11
N ALA A 30 -10.34 10.11 -6.80
CA ALA A 30 -10.12 11.18 -5.81
C ALA A 30 -8.62 11.33 -5.57
N ALA A 31 -8.08 12.49 -5.87
CA ALA A 31 -6.66 12.74 -5.71
C ALA A 31 -6.39 14.23 -5.47
N PRO A 32 -5.38 14.61 -4.69
CA PRO A 32 -4.98 16.01 -4.55
C PRO A 32 -4.24 16.46 -5.82
N LEU A 33 -4.95 17.15 -6.71
CA LEU A 33 -4.37 17.67 -7.96
C LEU A 33 -3.85 19.10 -7.81
N SER A 34 -4.12 19.73 -6.67
CA SER A 34 -3.65 21.05 -6.27
C SER A 34 -2.90 20.98 -4.93
N GLY A 35 -2.19 22.06 -4.59
CA GLY A 35 -1.46 22.18 -3.32
C GLY A 35 -0.18 21.34 -3.26
N PRO A 36 0.41 21.19 -2.03
CA PRO A 36 1.72 20.55 -1.83
C PRO A 36 1.78 19.08 -2.29
N SER A 37 0.66 18.36 -2.22
CA SER A 37 0.57 16.94 -2.58
C SER A 37 0.23 16.68 -4.05
N ALA A 38 0.16 17.73 -4.89
CA ALA A 38 -0.28 17.61 -6.29
C ALA A 38 0.56 16.64 -7.14
N ILE A 39 1.86 16.54 -6.87
CA ILE A 39 2.73 15.58 -7.57
C ILE A 39 2.29 14.12 -7.31
N LEU A 40 1.90 13.81 -6.08
CA LEU A 40 1.44 12.47 -5.69
C LEU A 40 0.03 12.20 -6.25
N GLY A 41 -0.83 13.21 -6.24
CA GLY A 41 -2.17 13.11 -6.85
C GLY A 41 -2.10 12.83 -8.35
N LYS A 42 -1.18 13.45 -9.07
CA LYS A 42 -0.93 13.17 -10.49
C LYS A 42 -0.45 11.73 -10.75
N GLN A 43 0.28 11.12 -9.84
CA GLN A 43 0.64 9.70 -9.95
C GLN A 43 -0.61 8.81 -9.88
N ILE A 44 -1.54 9.10 -8.95
CA ILE A 44 -2.82 8.39 -8.85
C ILE A 44 -3.63 8.55 -10.15
N GLU A 45 -3.80 9.78 -10.61
CA GLU A 45 -4.55 10.08 -11.84
C GLU A 45 -3.97 9.34 -13.05
N ALA A 46 -2.65 9.39 -13.24
CA ALA A 46 -1.97 8.75 -14.35
C ALA A 46 -2.12 7.22 -14.31
N GLY A 47 -1.92 6.59 -13.15
CA GLY A 47 -2.08 5.15 -12.98
C GLY A 47 -3.51 4.69 -13.23
N ALA A 48 -4.49 5.38 -12.65
CA ALA A 48 -5.91 5.08 -12.83
C ALA A 48 -6.35 5.26 -14.29
N SER A 49 -5.88 6.32 -14.97
CA SER A 49 -6.19 6.58 -16.37
C SER A 49 -5.67 5.48 -17.30
N LEU A 50 -4.41 5.07 -17.11
CA LEU A 50 -3.82 3.97 -17.88
C LEU A 50 -4.55 2.65 -17.68
N ALA A 51 -4.94 2.34 -16.43
CA ALA A 51 -5.69 1.14 -16.13
C ALA A 51 -7.10 1.18 -16.74
N ALA A 52 -7.77 2.31 -16.70
CA ALA A 52 -9.10 2.48 -17.28
C ALA A 52 -9.07 2.28 -18.79
N GLU A 53 -8.08 2.87 -19.48
CA GLU A 53 -7.87 2.67 -20.91
C GLU A 53 -7.63 1.20 -21.25
N ALA A 54 -6.74 0.54 -20.50
CA ALA A 54 -6.39 -0.87 -20.70
C ALA A 54 -7.58 -1.84 -20.46
N ASN A 55 -8.48 -1.50 -19.54
CA ASN A 55 -9.58 -2.35 -19.09
C ASN A 55 -10.96 -1.93 -19.64
N GLY A 56 -11.04 -0.94 -20.50
CA GLY A 56 -12.30 -0.45 -21.07
C GLY A 56 -13.25 0.10 -19.99
N ALA A 57 -12.70 0.84 -19.03
CA ALA A 57 -13.45 1.58 -18.02
C ALA A 57 -13.41 3.08 -18.32
N GLU A 58 -14.37 3.83 -17.77
CA GLU A 58 -14.37 5.29 -17.80
C GLU A 58 -13.91 5.82 -16.45
N ILE A 59 -13.28 6.99 -16.45
CA ILE A 59 -12.88 7.65 -15.20
C ILE A 59 -13.50 9.05 -15.08
N LYS A 60 -13.78 9.43 -13.85
CA LYS A 60 -14.11 10.80 -13.46
C LYS A 60 -13.16 11.23 -12.36
N THR A 61 -12.19 12.07 -12.69
CA THR A 61 -11.21 12.59 -11.73
C THR A 61 -11.75 13.85 -11.05
N VAL A 62 -11.56 13.96 -9.73
CA VAL A 62 -11.90 15.15 -8.92
C VAL A 62 -10.75 15.44 -7.96
N ASP A 63 -10.37 16.73 -7.87
CA ASP A 63 -9.37 17.22 -6.92
C ASP A 63 -9.99 17.28 -5.51
N ASP A 64 -9.42 16.50 -4.58
CA ASP A 64 -9.80 16.53 -3.16
C ASP A 64 -8.95 17.52 -2.35
N ALA A 65 -7.93 18.12 -2.97
CA ALA A 65 -7.01 19.11 -2.40
C ALA A 65 -6.39 18.70 -1.04
N CYS A 66 -6.47 17.42 -0.65
CA CYS A 66 -6.09 16.92 0.68
C CYS A 66 -6.81 17.66 1.84
N THR A 67 -8.07 18.06 1.66
CA THR A 67 -8.85 18.76 2.67
C THR A 67 -10.19 18.08 2.92
N ALA A 68 -10.76 18.26 4.12
CA ALA A 68 -12.09 17.73 4.43
C ALA A 68 -13.16 18.28 3.47
N ASP A 69 -13.12 19.59 3.17
CA ASP A 69 -14.08 20.23 2.25
C ASP A 69 -13.95 19.70 0.82
N GLY A 70 -12.70 19.52 0.36
CA GLY A 70 -12.39 18.94 -0.96
C GLY A 70 -12.86 17.50 -1.08
N GLY A 71 -12.58 16.67 -0.07
CA GLY A 71 -13.06 15.29 -0.01
C GLY A 71 -14.58 15.17 -0.02
N ALA A 72 -15.28 15.99 0.78
CA ALA A 72 -16.75 16.03 0.79
C ALA A 72 -17.34 16.54 -0.55
N ALA A 73 -16.68 17.52 -1.19
CA ALA A 73 -17.10 18.02 -2.51
C ALA A 73 -16.92 16.94 -3.58
N ALA A 74 -15.77 16.25 -3.61
CA ALA A 74 -15.48 15.15 -4.52
C ALA A 74 -16.52 14.02 -4.37
N ALA A 75 -16.85 13.64 -3.13
CA ALA A 75 -17.85 12.60 -2.86
C ALA A 75 -19.25 12.96 -3.40
N ARG A 76 -19.70 14.21 -3.23
CA ARG A 76 -20.97 14.69 -3.81
C ARG A 76 -20.97 14.65 -5.33
N GLU A 77 -19.84 14.99 -5.94
CA GLU A 77 -19.69 14.95 -7.39
C GLU A 77 -19.72 13.51 -7.93
N PHE A 78 -19.06 12.58 -7.25
CA PHE A 78 -19.11 11.16 -7.56
C PHE A 78 -20.52 10.56 -7.41
N ALA A 79 -21.22 10.90 -6.33
CA ALA A 79 -22.59 10.47 -6.11
C ALA A 79 -23.54 10.98 -7.20
N THR A 80 -23.38 12.24 -7.62
CA THR A 80 -24.16 12.84 -8.72
C THR A 80 -23.88 12.16 -10.06
N ALA A 81 -22.60 11.85 -10.33
CA ALA A 81 -22.18 11.15 -11.54
C ALA A 81 -22.51 9.65 -11.51
N LYS A 82 -22.94 9.11 -10.36
CA LYS A 82 -23.24 7.69 -10.14
C LYS A 82 -22.06 6.78 -10.48
N VAL A 83 -20.86 7.14 -10.03
CA VAL A 83 -19.68 6.28 -10.21
C VAL A 83 -19.91 4.95 -9.49
N ASN A 84 -19.36 3.86 -10.02
CA ASN A 84 -19.54 2.52 -9.44
C ASN A 84 -18.64 2.29 -8.22
N VAL A 85 -17.47 2.92 -8.21
CA VAL A 85 -16.42 2.80 -7.19
C VAL A 85 -15.56 4.05 -7.21
N VAL A 86 -14.99 4.42 -6.07
CA VAL A 86 -13.96 5.47 -6.01
C VAL A 86 -12.63 4.85 -5.70
N VAL A 87 -11.57 5.24 -6.42
CA VAL A 87 -10.18 4.89 -6.13
C VAL A 87 -9.38 6.15 -5.80
N GLY A 88 -8.34 6.02 -5.00
CA GLY A 88 -7.46 7.14 -4.69
C GLY A 88 -7.42 7.51 -3.22
N PHE A 89 -7.54 8.80 -2.93
CA PHE A 89 -7.31 9.44 -1.64
C PHE A 89 -5.92 9.21 -1.05
N LEU A 90 -5.27 10.29 -0.65
CA LEU A 90 -4.00 10.28 0.07
C LEU A 90 -4.13 10.79 1.51
N CYS A 91 -5.11 11.63 1.78
CA CYS A 91 -5.22 12.39 3.02
C CYS A 91 -6.40 11.90 3.86
N THR A 92 -6.13 11.68 5.15
CA THR A 92 -7.13 11.18 6.11
C THR A 92 -8.34 12.10 6.17
N GLU A 93 -8.12 13.42 6.24
CA GLU A 93 -9.20 14.41 6.34
C GLU A 93 -10.14 14.38 5.12
N ALA A 94 -9.57 14.19 3.94
CA ALA A 94 -10.35 14.13 2.70
C ALA A 94 -11.23 12.89 2.65
N ILE A 95 -10.65 11.70 2.89
CA ILE A 95 -11.40 10.45 2.83
C ILE A 95 -12.44 10.34 3.96
N GLU A 96 -12.11 10.76 5.18
CA GLU A 96 -13.06 10.71 6.31
C GLU A 96 -14.29 11.62 6.08
N ALA A 97 -14.11 12.77 5.43
CA ALA A 97 -15.21 13.64 5.04
C ALA A 97 -16.02 13.09 3.85
N ALA A 98 -15.39 12.32 2.96
CA ALA A 98 -16.02 11.70 1.79
C ALA A 98 -16.85 10.46 2.14
N LEU A 99 -16.36 9.60 3.04
CA LEU A 99 -16.93 8.27 3.31
C LEU A 99 -18.39 8.24 3.74
N PRO A 100 -18.92 9.15 4.59
CA PRO A 100 -20.33 9.19 4.91
C PRO A 100 -21.21 9.39 3.65
N ILE A 101 -20.80 10.30 2.77
CA ILE A 101 -21.54 10.64 1.54
C ILE A 101 -21.51 9.46 0.56
N LEU A 102 -20.34 8.84 0.37
CA LEU A 102 -20.19 7.70 -0.52
C LEU A 102 -20.90 6.46 0.00
N LYS A 103 -20.92 6.25 1.32
CA LYS A 103 -21.70 5.19 1.97
C LYS A 103 -23.19 5.35 1.67
N ASP A 104 -23.75 6.56 1.87
CA ASP A 104 -25.16 6.83 1.63
C ASP A 104 -25.53 6.65 0.15
N ALA A 105 -24.59 6.87 -0.75
CA ALA A 105 -24.73 6.62 -2.19
C ALA A 105 -24.48 5.14 -2.59
N GLY A 106 -24.05 4.27 -1.66
CA GLY A 106 -23.70 2.88 -1.94
C GLY A 106 -22.43 2.69 -2.76
N ILE A 107 -21.53 3.66 -2.74
CA ILE A 107 -20.30 3.68 -3.54
C ILE A 107 -19.09 3.23 -2.68
N PRO A 108 -18.48 2.07 -2.96
CA PRO A 108 -17.28 1.63 -2.25
C PRO A 108 -16.04 2.44 -2.66
N VAL A 109 -15.05 2.44 -1.77
CA VAL A 109 -13.78 3.18 -1.95
C VAL A 109 -12.60 2.23 -1.82
N ILE A 110 -11.66 2.29 -2.78
CA ILE A 110 -10.35 1.64 -2.68
C ILE A 110 -9.30 2.75 -2.50
N THR A 111 -8.84 2.95 -1.26
CA THR A 111 -7.81 3.96 -1.00
C THR A 111 -6.41 3.40 -1.24
N VAL A 112 -5.57 4.20 -1.89
CA VAL A 112 -4.19 3.79 -2.25
C VAL A 112 -3.12 4.46 -1.39
N GLY A 113 -3.49 5.47 -0.59
CA GLY A 113 -2.49 6.25 0.17
C GLY A 113 -2.79 6.46 1.65
N VAL A 114 -4.05 6.30 2.10
CA VAL A 114 -4.41 6.55 3.50
C VAL A 114 -4.05 5.37 4.39
N ARG A 115 -3.12 5.59 5.34
CA ARG A 115 -2.55 4.55 6.22
C ARG A 115 -3.15 4.54 7.63
N THR A 116 -4.01 5.53 7.99
CA THR A 116 -4.61 5.70 9.33
C THR A 116 -5.38 4.46 9.77
N GLU A 117 -5.02 3.88 10.90
CA GLU A 117 -5.57 2.62 11.41
C GLU A 117 -7.08 2.71 11.70
N SER A 118 -7.54 3.83 12.29
CA SER A 118 -8.94 4.07 12.64
C SER A 118 -9.91 3.96 11.45
N LEU A 119 -9.43 4.19 10.22
CA LEU A 119 -10.24 4.16 9.02
C LEU A 119 -10.99 2.83 8.83
N THR A 120 -10.32 1.72 9.12
CA THR A 120 -10.85 0.36 8.99
C THR A 120 -11.19 -0.27 10.33
N ASP A 121 -10.50 0.07 11.43
CA ASP A 121 -10.82 -0.42 12.76
C ASP A 121 -12.20 0.02 13.26
N GLN A 122 -12.70 1.16 12.78
CA GLN A 122 -14.05 1.64 13.09
C GLN A 122 -15.13 1.15 12.12
N ARG A 123 -14.78 0.31 11.14
CA ARG A 123 -15.72 -0.16 10.11
C ARG A 123 -17.00 -0.75 10.68
N ALA A 124 -16.92 -1.53 11.75
CA ALA A 124 -18.09 -2.11 12.41
C ALA A 124 -19.08 -1.06 12.95
N LYS A 125 -18.60 0.13 13.32
CA LYS A 125 -19.43 1.25 13.80
C LYS A 125 -19.91 2.12 12.67
N THR A 126 -19.02 2.45 11.73
CA THR A 126 -19.29 3.41 10.64
C THR A 126 -20.06 2.77 9.49
N GLY A 127 -19.83 1.49 9.24
CA GLY A 127 -20.29 0.79 8.05
C GLY A 127 -19.72 1.36 6.75
N TRP A 128 -18.57 2.03 6.82
CA TRP A 128 -17.92 2.62 5.65
C TRP A 128 -17.44 1.53 4.69
N PRO A 129 -17.81 1.59 3.39
CA PRO A 129 -17.41 0.62 2.39
C PRO A 129 -16.02 0.96 1.85
N VAL A 130 -15.00 1.01 2.75
CA VAL A 130 -13.63 1.37 2.42
C VAL A 130 -12.73 0.13 2.39
N TYR A 131 -11.87 0.05 1.39
CA TYR A 131 -10.87 -0.99 1.18
C TYR A 131 -9.52 -0.32 1.00
N ARG A 132 -8.53 -0.73 1.78
CA ARG A 132 -7.22 -0.10 1.81
C ARG A 132 -6.20 -0.93 1.04
N PHE A 133 -5.74 -0.39 -0.06
CA PHE A 133 -4.61 -0.95 -0.80
C PHE A 133 -3.26 -0.53 -0.19
N ALA A 134 -3.19 0.65 0.44
CA ALA A 134 -2.01 1.08 1.16
C ALA A 134 -1.74 0.17 2.39
N PRO A 135 -0.49 0.00 2.80
CA PRO A 135 -0.19 -0.58 4.10
C PRO A 135 -0.87 0.21 5.23
N ARG A 136 -1.23 -0.46 6.30
CA ARG A 136 -1.67 0.20 7.55
C ARG A 136 -0.52 0.95 8.19
N GLY A 137 -0.83 1.92 9.05
CA GLY A 137 0.18 2.65 9.83
C GLY A 137 1.02 1.74 10.75
N ASP A 138 0.43 0.64 11.23
CA ASP A 138 1.08 -0.33 12.10
C ASP A 138 1.79 -1.49 11.36
N ASP A 139 1.60 -1.62 10.04
CA ASP A 139 2.16 -2.73 9.26
C ASP A 139 3.69 -2.77 9.30
N GLU A 140 4.34 -1.61 9.26
CA GLU A 140 5.80 -1.52 9.32
C GLU A 140 6.34 -2.05 10.64
N ARG A 141 5.86 -1.53 11.77
CA ARG A 141 6.35 -1.93 13.09
C ARG A 141 6.07 -3.41 13.37
N ASN A 142 4.92 -3.92 12.90
CA ASN A 142 4.57 -5.34 13.00
C ASN A 142 5.48 -6.22 12.13
N ALA A 143 5.82 -5.78 10.91
CA ALA A 143 6.74 -6.48 10.03
C ALA A 143 8.17 -6.48 10.58
N VAL A 144 8.67 -5.33 11.05
CA VAL A 144 9.99 -5.24 11.73
C VAL A 144 10.06 -6.23 12.88
N ALA A 145 9.04 -6.23 13.74
CA ALA A 145 8.97 -7.13 14.87
C ALA A 145 8.99 -8.60 14.46
N THR A 146 8.13 -8.99 13.51
CA THR A 146 8.01 -10.38 13.06
C THR A 146 9.25 -10.86 12.32
N ILE A 147 9.74 -10.05 11.38
CA ILE A 147 10.86 -10.44 10.51
C ILE A 147 12.16 -10.50 11.31
N LEU A 148 12.46 -9.46 12.11
CA LEU A 148 13.74 -9.43 12.83
C LEU A 148 13.79 -10.42 13.98
N THR A 149 12.70 -10.68 14.70
CA THR A 149 12.69 -11.75 15.71
C THR A 149 12.92 -13.13 15.08
N SER A 150 12.41 -13.37 13.87
CA SER A 150 12.68 -14.60 13.12
C SER A 150 14.14 -14.68 12.64
N LEU A 151 14.68 -13.61 12.05
CA LEU A 151 16.04 -13.61 11.51
C LEU A 151 17.12 -13.67 12.59
N TRP A 152 16.86 -13.10 13.77
CA TRP A 152 17.85 -12.91 14.83
C TRP A 152 17.69 -13.86 16.03
N GLN A 153 16.98 -14.98 15.86
CA GLN A 153 16.79 -15.98 16.90
C GLN A 153 18.07 -16.44 17.59
N ASN A 154 19.17 -16.50 16.87
CA ASN A 154 20.48 -16.95 17.34
C ASN A 154 21.55 -15.85 17.35
N GLU A 155 21.13 -14.59 17.19
CA GLU A 155 22.06 -13.47 17.10
C GLU A 155 22.07 -12.64 18.40
N LEU A 156 23.21 -12.03 18.69
CA LEU A 156 23.33 -11.05 19.77
C LEU A 156 22.89 -9.70 19.25
N PHE A 157 21.63 -9.34 19.47
CA PHE A 157 21.08 -8.13 18.90
C PHE A 157 20.84 -7.02 19.93
N ALA A 158 20.86 -5.80 19.47
CA ALA A 158 20.52 -4.58 20.20
C ALA A 158 19.38 -3.84 19.51
N ILE A 159 18.67 -3.02 20.30
CA ILE A 159 17.61 -2.15 19.83
C ILE A 159 17.92 -0.73 20.28
N VAL A 160 17.97 0.21 19.32
CA VAL A 160 18.15 1.63 19.63
C VAL A 160 17.13 2.47 18.88
N ASP A 161 16.76 3.63 19.41
CA ASP A 161 15.84 4.58 18.80
C ASP A 161 16.38 6.02 18.90
N ASP A 162 15.88 6.91 18.00
CA ASP A 162 16.27 8.31 17.94
C ASP A 162 15.47 9.25 18.88
N GLY A 163 14.56 8.68 19.67
CA GLY A 163 13.70 9.44 20.60
C GLY A 163 12.48 10.07 19.95
N THR A 164 12.31 10.01 18.63
CA THR A 164 11.07 10.41 17.94
C THR A 164 9.92 9.46 18.25
N ILE A 165 8.68 9.88 17.97
CA ILE A 165 7.51 9.00 18.11
C ILE A 165 7.69 7.77 17.22
N TYR A 166 8.03 7.97 15.95
CA TYR A 166 8.26 6.88 15.00
C TYR A 166 9.34 5.90 15.46
N GLY A 167 10.54 6.42 15.81
CA GLY A 167 11.66 5.57 16.23
C GLY A 167 11.33 4.75 17.48
N ARG A 168 10.66 5.36 18.47
CA ARG A 168 10.23 4.68 19.71
C ARG A 168 9.17 3.63 19.48
N GLU A 169 8.12 3.93 18.72
CA GLU A 169 7.03 2.96 18.47
C GLU A 169 7.53 1.69 17.78
N ILE A 170 8.39 1.83 16.78
CA ILE A 170 8.91 0.68 16.05
C ILE A 170 9.91 -0.13 16.90
N ALA A 171 10.79 0.53 17.65
CA ALA A 171 11.74 -0.10 18.56
C ALA A 171 11.03 -0.83 19.71
N GLU A 172 10.00 -0.23 20.31
CA GLU A 172 9.22 -0.81 21.40
C GLU A 172 8.41 -2.02 20.94
N THR A 173 7.82 -1.95 19.74
CA THR A 173 7.10 -3.09 19.15
C THR A 173 8.04 -4.28 18.92
N LEU A 174 9.25 -4.02 18.39
CA LEU A 174 10.28 -5.06 18.25
C LEU A 174 10.71 -5.63 19.61
N ARG A 175 10.92 -4.77 20.62
CA ARG A 175 11.29 -5.20 21.97
C ARG A 175 10.22 -6.10 22.58
N ALA A 176 8.95 -5.71 22.47
CA ALA A 176 7.83 -6.51 22.98
C ALA A 176 7.72 -7.87 22.27
N ALA A 177 7.89 -7.90 20.95
CA ALA A 177 7.88 -9.15 20.19
C ALA A 177 9.06 -10.06 20.53
N ALA A 178 10.26 -9.49 20.74
CA ALA A 178 11.43 -10.23 21.18
C ALA A 178 11.18 -10.88 22.56
N GLU A 179 10.60 -10.14 23.51
CA GLU A 179 10.25 -10.66 24.83
C GLU A 179 9.23 -11.82 24.73
N GLN A 180 8.21 -11.68 23.89
CA GLN A 180 7.23 -12.76 23.64
C GLN A 180 7.87 -14.00 23.02
N ALA A 181 8.88 -13.82 22.20
CA ALA A 181 9.67 -14.90 21.59
C ALA A 181 10.77 -15.45 22.53
N ALA A 182 10.83 -15.01 23.77
CA ALA A 182 11.89 -15.32 24.75
C ALA A 182 13.30 -14.91 24.28
N LEU A 183 13.41 -13.92 23.40
CA LEU A 183 14.66 -13.32 22.94
C LEU A 183 14.96 -12.11 23.82
N LYS A 184 16.24 -11.91 24.12
CA LYS A 184 16.68 -10.78 24.95
C LYS A 184 17.72 -9.94 24.23
N PRO A 185 17.44 -8.67 23.94
CA PRO A 185 18.45 -7.77 23.39
C PRO A 185 19.60 -7.59 24.39
N VAL A 186 20.84 -7.60 23.90
CA VAL A 186 22.03 -7.39 24.72
C VAL A 186 22.23 -5.93 25.10
N PHE A 187 21.57 -5.01 24.38
CA PHE A 187 21.64 -3.57 24.64
C PHE A 187 20.36 -2.89 24.13
N VAL A 188 19.86 -1.92 24.89
CA VAL A 188 18.73 -1.05 24.53
C VAL A 188 19.07 0.37 24.95
N ASP A 189 18.92 1.35 24.08
CA ASP A 189 19.21 2.76 24.37
C ASP A 189 18.47 3.69 23.40
N THR A 190 18.38 4.97 23.77
CA THR A 190 17.98 6.04 22.85
C THR A 190 19.25 6.81 22.45
N PHE A 191 19.48 6.98 21.15
CA PHE A 191 20.61 7.72 20.65
C PHE A 191 20.22 9.16 20.31
N ARG A 192 21.21 10.06 20.27
CA ARG A 192 21.01 11.41 19.80
C ARG A 192 21.13 11.42 18.27
N PRO A 193 20.06 11.79 17.53
CA PRO A 193 20.10 11.86 16.07
C PRO A 193 20.87 13.07 15.54
N GLN A 194 21.14 13.08 14.24
CA GLN A 194 21.73 14.18 13.48
C GLN A 194 23.12 14.60 13.99
N LEU A 195 23.91 13.66 14.45
CA LEU A 195 25.31 13.86 14.81
C LEU A 195 26.21 13.48 13.63
N ASP A 196 27.34 14.19 13.50
CA ASP A 196 28.36 13.89 12.50
C ASP A 196 29.01 12.50 12.71
N ASN A 197 28.91 11.93 13.90
CA ASN A 197 29.37 10.59 14.22
C ASN A 197 28.60 9.97 15.40
N GLN A 198 28.60 8.63 15.47
CA GLN A 198 28.00 7.82 16.52
C GLN A 198 29.03 6.90 17.22
N ILE A 199 30.33 7.29 17.19
CA ILE A 199 31.46 6.47 17.72
C ILE A 199 31.19 6.04 19.17
N GLY A 200 30.64 6.92 20.02
CA GLY A 200 30.33 6.62 21.42
C GLY A 200 29.24 5.53 21.55
N LEU A 201 28.20 5.56 20.71
CA LEU A 201 27.17 4.52 20.65
C LEU A 201 27.77 3.19 20.18
N ILE A 202 28.51 3.22 19.07
CA ILE A 202 29.17 2.02 18.51
C ILE A 202 30.08 1.35 19.53
N GLY A 203 30.86 2.14 20.30
CA GLY A 203 31.71 1.62 21.37
C GLY A 203 30.90 0.89 22.47
N ARG A 204 29.73 1.40 22.86
CA ARG A 204 28.84 0.73 23.82
C ARG A 204 28.23 -0.54 23.25
N LEU A 205 27.76 -0.52 22.00
CA LEU A 205 27.21 -1.69 21.30
C LEU A 205 28.25 -2.82 21.17
N LYS A 206 29.48 -2.48 20.73
CA LYS A 206 30.60 -3.44 20.65
C LYS A 206 30.94 -4.05 22.02
N LYS A 207 30.98 -3.22 23.07
CA LYS A 207 31.22 -3.69 24.46
C LYS A 207 30.13 -4.62 24.96
N ALA A 208 28.86 -4.39 24.54
CA ALA A 208 27.74 -5.26 24.86
C ALA A 208 27.74 -6.58 24.05
N GLY A 209 28.62 -6.70 23.05
CA GLY A 209 28.72 -7.87 22.19
C GLY A 209 27.65 -7.94 21.09
N ALA A 210 27.01 -6.82 20.76
CA ALA A 210 25.99 -6.79 19.72
C ALA A 210 26.59 -7.10 18.34
N THR A 211 26.01 -8.07 17.64
CA THR A 211 26.34 -8.42 16.25
C THR A 211 25.31 -7.82 15.26
N HIS A 212 24.10 -7.58 15.74
CA HIS A 212 23.00 -7.01 14.98
C HIS A 212 22.35 -5.86 15.76
N VAL A 213 21.97 -4.78 15.08
CA VAL A 213 21.37 -3.61 15.71
C VAL A 213 20.18 -3.14 14.89
N PHE A 214 19.01 -3.12 15.49
CA PHE A 214 17.89 -2.36 14.95
C PHE A 214 17.99 -0.91 15.44
N ALA A 215 17.92 0.04 14.52
CA ALA A 215 17.87 1.46 14.81
C ALA A 215 16.55 2.06 14.27
N GLY A 216 15.68 2.46 15.19
CA GLY A 216 14.46 3.23 14.88
C GLY A 216 14.83 4.70 14.69
N GLY A 217 14.85 5.17 13.44
CA GLY A 217 15.23 6.54 13.12
C GLY A 217 15.49 6.74 11.62
N ASP A 218 16.13 7.86 11.29
CA ASP A 218 16.39 8.23 9.91
C ASP A 218 17.54 7.43 9.29
N GLY A 219 17.46 7.23 7.96
CA GLY A 219 18.47 6.54 7.18
C GLY A 219 19.85 7.16 7.27
N SER A 220 19.95 8.48 7.37
CA SER A 220 21.24 9.20 7.51
C SER A 220 21.99 8.83 8.80
N ASP A 221 21.26 8.72 9.92
CA ASP A 221 21.88 8.30 11.19
C ASP A 221 22.36 6.85 11.14
N ILE A 222 21.57 5.96 10.51
CA ILE A 222 21.94 4.55 10.33
C ILE A 222 23.15 4.39 9.42
N ALA A 223 23.25 5.20 8.36
CA ALA A 223 24.43 5.23 7.50
C ALA A 223 25.68 5.67 8.26
N ILE A 224 25.56 6.71 9.10
CA ILE A 224 26.64 7.16 9.99
C ILE A 224 27.05 6.06 10.98
N MET A 225 26.07 5.36 11.59
CA MET A 225 26.36 4.21 12.46
C MET A 225 27.12 3.10 11.71
N GLY A 226 26.72 2.80 10.47
CA GLY A 226 27.38 1.83 9.63
C GLY A 226 28.84 2.20 9.31
N ARG A 227 29.09 3.46 8.94
CA ARG A 227 30.44 4.00 8.72
C ARG A 227 31.30 3.89 9.97
N ASP A 228 30.78 4.35 11.11
CA ASP A 228 31.53 4.36 12.38
C ASP A 228 31.75 2.95 12.91
N GLY A 229 30.78 2.04 12.66
CA GLY A 229 30.93 0.61 12.93
C GLY A 229 32.09 -0.02 12.15
N GLY A 230 32.22 0.34 10.88
CA GLY A 230 33.36 -0.05 10.06
C GLY A 230 34.70 0.52 10.55
N GLN A 231 34.73 1.81 10.93
CA GLN A 231 35.93 2.46 11.46
C GLN A 231 36.42 1.82 12.76
N LEU A 232 35.51 1.35 13.61
CA LEU A 232 35.83 0.70 14.88
C LEU A 232 35.97 -0.82 14.77
N ASP A 233 35.89 -1.37 13.57
CA ASP A 233 35.90 -2.81 13.33
C ASP A 233 34.94 -3.55 14.28
N ALA A 234 33.70 -3.05 14.33
CA ALA A 234 32.71 -3.53 15.28
C ALA A 234 31.98 -4.80 14.82
N GLY A 235 32.01 -5.12 13.53
CA GLY A 235 31.34 -6.30 12.96
C GLY A 235 29.81 -6.30 13.11
N ILE A 236 29.18 -5.11 13.17
CA ILE A 236 27.74 -4.96 13.42
C ILE A 236 26.98 -4.85 12.09
N VAL A 237 25.89 -5.62 11.98
CA VAL A 237 24.89 -5.46 10.92
C VAL A 237 23.76 -4.57 11.43
N PHE A 238 23.49 -3.47 10.74
CA PHE A 238 22.40 -2.56 11.09
C PHE A 238 21.11 -2.93 10.35
N ALA A 239 19.97 -2.65 10.98
CA ALA A 239 18.66 -2.76 10.39
C ALA A 239 17.82 -1.51 10.71
N GLY A 240 16.95 -1.12 9.80
CA GLY A 240 15.97 -0.05 9.99
C GLY A 240 14.68 -0.30 9.22
N GLY A 241 13.75 0.63 9.32
CA GLY A 241 12.45 0.60 8.64
C GLY A 241 12.48 1.18 7.23
N GLU A 242 11.30 1.56 6.73
CA GLU A 242 11.13 2.11 5.36
C GLU A 242 11.84 3.46 5.15
N THR A 243 12.22 4.16 6.21
CA THR A 243 13.01 5.41 6.13
C THR A 243 14.34 5.20 5.41
N LEU A 244 14.89 3.98 5.39
CA LEU A 244 16.10 3.65 4.67
C LEU A 244 15.94 3.70 3.13
N ARG A 245 14.73 3.83 2.64
CA ARG A 245 14.48 4.00 1.20
C ARG A 245 14.90 5.38 0.70
N ALA A 246 14.82 6.38 1.57
CA ALA A 246 15.32 7.71 1.24
C ALA A 246 16.86 7.68 1.12
N PRO A 247 17.45 8.48 0.20
CA PRO A 247 18.90 8.61 0.11
C PRO A 247 19.49 9.04 1.48
N PRO A 248 20.54 8.36 1.96
CA PRO A 248 21.08 8.62 3.30
C PRO A 248 21.93 9.91 3.40
N GLY A 249 22.03 10.70 2.34
CA GLY A 249 22.90 11.87 2.25
C GLY A 249 24.31 11.50 1.79
N ASP A 250 25.31 12.20 2.35
CA ASP A 250 26.73 12.05 1.92
C ASP A 250 27.39 10.75 2.37
N VAL A 251 26.83 10.07 3.36
CA VAL A 251 27.37 8.81 3.90
C VAL A 251 26.53 7.65 3.35
N PRO A 252 27.11 6.74 2.55
CA PRO A 252 26.37 5.58 2.05
C PRO A 252 26.07 4.58 3.17
N TYR A 253 25.02 3.77 2.99
CA TYR A 253 24.78 2.63 3.87
C TYR A 253 25.96 1.63 3.84
N ALA A 254 26.23 1.01 4.97
CA ALA A 254 27.18 -0.11 5.02
C ALA A 254 26.60 -1.33 4.28
N VAL A 255 27.45 -2.04 3.55
CA VAL A 255 27.06 -3.30 2.87
C VAL A 255 26.51 -4.29 3.92
N GLY A 256 25.38 -4.88 3.63
CA GLY A 256 24.69 -5.79 4.55
C GLY A 256 23.62 -5.14 5.42
N THR A 257 23.49 -3.80 5.44
CA THR A 257 22.40 -3.11 6.13
C THR A 257 21.05 -3.68 5.68
N LEU A 258 20.18 -3.99 6.65
CA LEU A 258 18.84 -4.49 6.39
C LEU A 258 17.82 -3.34 6.41
N MET A 259 16.89 -3.37 5.48
CA MET A 259 15.73 -2.49 5.43
C MET A 259 14.46 -3.34 5.46
N ILE A 260 13.51 -3.00 6.32
CA ILE A 260 12.18 -3.59 6.31
C ILE A 260 11.23 -2.57 5.68
N ALA A 261 10.75 -2.87 4.47
CA ALA A 261 9.95 -1.94 3.68
C ALA A 261 9.02 -2.71 2.72
N PRO A 262 7.97 -2.06 2.16
CA PRO A 262 7.25 -2.65 1.03
C PRO A 262 8.17 -2.74 -0.19
N PRO A 263 7.88 -3.60 -1.18
CA PRO A 263 8.66 -3.65 -2.41
C PRO A 263 8.54 -2.33 -3.18
N GLU A 264 9.51 -2.03 -4.02
CA GLU A 264 9.31 -1.07 -5.11
C GLU A 264 8.33 -1.71 -6.10
N TRP A 265 7.16 -1.10 -6.26
CA TRP A 265 6.11 -1.69 -7.08
C TRP A 265 6.56 -1.94 -8.53
N ALA A 266 7.41 -1.08 -9.07
CA ALA A 266 7.98 -1.25 -10.41
C ALA A 266 8.87 -2.50 -10.55
N GLU A 267 9.49 -2.99 -9.45
CA GLU A 267 10.33 -4.21 -9.49
C GLU A 267 9.52 -5.50 -9.52
N VAL A 268 8.25 -5.45 -9.09
CA VAL A 268 7.35 -6.60 -9.02
C VAL A 268 6.21 -6.54 -10.03
N ALA A 269 6.08 -5.44 -10.77
CA ALA A 269 4.99 -5.21 -11.70
C ALA A 269 5.11 -6.06 -12.99
N ASP A 270 3.96 -6.35 -13.60
CA ASP A 270 3.91 -7.01 -14.91
C ASP A 270 4.66 -6.16 -15.96
N PRO A 271 5.64 -6.75 -16.68
CA PRO A 271 6.39 -6.04 -17.71
C PRO A 271 5.54 -5.42 -18.80
N LYS A 272 4.36 -5.98 -19.10
CA LYS A 272 3.43 -5.40 -20.11
C LYS A 272 2.85 -4.08 -19.60
N VAL A 273 2.50 -4.02 -18.31
CA VAL A 273 1.99 -2.79 -17.70
C VAL A 273 3.10 -1.74 -17.64
N LEU A 274 4.33 -2.11 -17.26
CA LEU A 274 5.47 -1.20 -17.33
C LEU A 274 5.71 -0.68 -18.76
N GLY A 275 5.53 -1.53 -19.77
CA GLY A 275 5.58 -1.13 -21.18
C GLY A 275 4.50 -0.10 -21.54
N ALA A 276 3.29 -0.23 -21.02
CA ALA A 276 2.21 0.74 -21.22
C ALA A 276 2.52 2.10 -20.57
N PHE A 277 3.04 2.10 -19.34
CA PHE A 277 3.53 3.32 -18.68
C PHE A 277 4.62 4.02 -19.51
N ALA A 278 5.61 3.25 -20.00
CA ALA A 278 6.68 3.78 -20.82
C ALA A 278 6.19 4.37 -22.16
N ALA A 279 5.22 3.73 -22.82
CA ALA A 279 4.62 4.21 -24.07
C ALA A 279 3.93 5.57 -23.91
N GLN A 280 3.32 5.82 -22.75
CA GLN A 280 2.69 7.09 -22.39
C GLN A 280 3.66 8.08 -21.71
N LYS A 281 4.94 7.72 -21.57
CA LYS A 281 5.96 8.52 -20.89
C LYS A 281 5.60 8.85 -19.43
N VAL A 282 4.88 7.96 -18.77
CA VAL A 282 4.54 8.05 -17.36
C VAL A 282 5.53 7.19 -16.57
N VAL A 283 6.09 7.78 -15.51
CA VAL A 283 6.97 7.03 -14.60
C VAL A 283 6.08 6.19 -13.65
N PRO A 284 6.28 4.87 -13.57
CA PRO A 284 5.50 3.99 -12.68
C PRO A 284 6.00 4.09 -11.23
N ASP A 285 5.97 5.28 -10.66
CA ASP A 285 6.53 5.63 -9.35
C ASP A 285 5.43 5.95 -8.33
N GLY A 286 5.75 5.84 -7.06
CA GLY A 286 4.87 6.18 -5.95
C GLY A 286 3.51 5.50 -6.02
N TYR A 287 2.45 6.29 -6.20
CA TYR A 287 1.06 5.82 -6.21
C TYR A 287 0.53 5.41 -7.59
N ALA A 288 1.33 5.50 -8.64
CA ALA A 288 0.87 5.22 -10.00
C ALA A 288 0.45 3.74 -10.19
N LEU A 289 1.32 2.80 -9.82
CA LEU A 289 1.02 1.37 -9.90
C LEU A 289 -0.05 0.91 -8.89
N PRO A 290 -0.07 1.36 -7.62
CA PRO A 290 -1.18 1.11 -6.72
C PRO A 290 -2.54 1.57 -7.25
N ALA A 291 -2.61 2.76 -7.88
CA ALA A 291 -3.84 3.27 -8.49
C ALA A 291 -4.26 2.44 -9.72
N TYR A 292 -3.30 2.02 -10.53
CA TYR A 292 -3.53 1.09 -11.64
C TYR A 292 -4.17 -0.21 -11.13
N ALA A 293 -3.56 -0.85 -10.13
CA ALA A 293 -4.05 -2.09 -9.52
C ALA A 293 -5.45 -1.91 -8.89
N ALA A 294 -5.73 -0.77 -8.27
CA ALA A 294 -7.04 -0.48 -7.69
C ALA A 294 -8.16 -0.45 -8.76
N VAL A 295 -7.87 0.05 -9.97
CA VAL A 295 -8.82 0.01 -11.09
C VAL A 295 -8.99 -1.42 -11.63
N GLU A 296 -7.93 -2.23 -11.69
CA GLU A 296 -8.03 -3.66 -12.05
C GLU A 296 -8.93 -4.41 -11.07
N ILE A 297 -8.76 -4.19 -9.76
CA ILE A 297 -9.61 -4.76 -8.71
C ILE A 297 -11.06 -4.33 -8.92
N ALA A 298 -11.30 -3.04 -9.14
CA ALA A 298 -12.64 -2.50 -9.38
C ALA A 298 -13.30 -3.16 -10.59
N LYS A 299 -12.56 -3.35 -11.69
CA LYS A 299 -13.05 -4.01 -12.90
C LYS A 299 -13.37 -5.47 -12.67
N ALA A 300 -12.51 -6.21 -11.99
CA ALA A 300 -12.74 -7.61 -11.67
C ALA A 300 -13.97 -7.78 -10.75
N ALA A 301 -14.11 -6.93 -9.73
CA ALA A 301 -15.25 -6.94 -8.83
C ALA A 301 -16.56 -6.57 -9.56
N ALA A 302 -16.54 -5.60 -10.49
CA ALA A 302 -17.69 -5.25 -11.30
C ALA A 302 -18.15 -6.41 -12.19
N ALA A 303 -17.24 -7.09 -12.87
CA ALA A 303 -17.55 -8.28 -13.69
C ALA A 303 -18.14 -9.42 -12.84
N ALA A 304 -17.62 -9.63 -11.64
CA ALA A 304 -18.18 -10.61 -10.70
C ALA A 304 -19.57 -10.18 -10.16
N SER A 305 -19.83 -8.88 -10.00
CA SER A 305 -21.13 -8.34 -9.61
C SER A 305 -22.20 -8.63 -10.66
N GLU A 306 -21.90 -8.39 -11.93
CA GLU A 306 -22.82 -8.67 -13.05
C GLU A 306 -23.23 -10.16 -13.10
N THR A 307 -22.31 -11.08 -12.77
CA THR A 307 -22.58 -12.52 -12.82
C THR A 307 -23.25 -13.07 -11.58
N SER A 308 -22.94 -12.52 -10.40
CA SER A 308 -23.44 -13.03 -9.10
C SER A 308 -24.65 -12.28 -8.55
N GLY A 309 -24.93 -11.07 -9.04
CA GLY A 309 -25.96 -10.18 -8.51
C GLY A 309 -25.63 -9.61 -7.12
N LYS A 310 -24.42 -9.81 -6.60
CA LYS A 310 -23.94 -9.22 -5.35
C LYS A 310 -23.50 -7.78 -5.56
N SER A 311 -23.53 -6.97 -4.50
CA SER A 311 -22.99 -5.62 -4.58
C SER A 311 -21.48 -5.62 -4.82
N LEU A 312 -20.97 -4.56 -5.45
CA LEU A 312 -19.53 -4.41 -5.66
C LEU A 312 -18.77 -4.37 -4.32
N ALA A 313 -19.34 -3.75 -3.30
CA ALA A 313 -18.76 -3.72 -1.96
C ALA A 313 -18.64 -5.13 -1.35
N ASP A 314 -19.64 -6.01 -1.52
CA ASP A 314 -19.57 -7.38 -1.01
C ASP A 314 -18.49 -8.21 -1.69
N LEU A 315 -18.24 -7.91 -2.97
CA LEU A 315 -17.23 -8.63 -3.77
C LEU A 315 -15.80 -8.15 -3.53
N LEU A 316 -15.62 -6.95 -3.03
CA LEU A 316 -14.29 -6.48 -2.63
C LEU A 316 -13.76 -7.17 -1.37
N SER A 317 -14.65 -7.68 -0.49
CA SER A 317 -14.24 -8.35 0.74
C SER A 317 -14.01 -9.85 0.50
N GLY A 318 -12.87 -10.35 0.92
CA GLY A 318 -12.57 -11.79 0.98
C GLY A 318 -12.32 -12.49 -0.37
N HIS A 319 -12.28 -11.76 -1.48
CA HIS A 319 -11.94 -12.29 -2.81
C HIS A 319 -10.47 -12.06 -3.15
N ASP A 320 -9.92 -12.97 -3.94
CA ASP A 320 -8.57 -12.84 -4.49
C ASP A 320 -8.62 -12.13 -5.84
N PHE A 321 -7.81 -11.08 -5.97
CA PHE A 321 -7.65 -10.31 -7.20
C PHE A 321 -6.24 -10.49 -7.76
N SER A 322 -6.14 -10.78 -9.05
CA SER A 322 -4.86 -10.72 -9.76
C SER A 322 -4.67 -9.31 -10.30
N THR A 323 -3.57 -8.68 -9.94
CA THR A 323 -3.25 -7.32 -10.38
C THR A 323 -1.86 -7.25 -11.01
N ALA A 324 -1.59 -6.14 -11.70
CA ALA A 324 -0.29 -5.86 -12.29
C ALA A 324 0.88 -5.92 -11.30
N ILE A 325 0.63 -5.74 -10.00
CA ILE A 325 1.66 -5.75 -8.95
C ILE A 325 1.52 -6.94 -7.99
N GLY A 326 0.85 -7.99 -8.45
CA GLY A 326 0.70 -9.24 -7.74
C GLY A 326 -0.72 -9.49 -7.21
N PRO A 327 -0.93 -10.60 -6.48
CA PRO A 327 -2.22 -10.94 -5.93
C PRO A 327 -2.59 -10.02 -4.77
N VAL A 328 -3.87 -9.63 -4.70
CA VAL A 328 -4.42 -8.76 -3.66
C VAL A 328 -5.68 -9.40 -3.10
N ARG A 329 -5.82 -9.35 -1.78
CA ARG A 329 -7.03 -9.74 -1.06
C ARG A 329 -7.24 -8.78 0.09
N PHE A 330 -8.48 -8.34 0.28
CA PHE A 330 -8.87 -7.56 1.45
C PHE A 330 -9.49 -8.48 2.50
N ASP A 331 -9.18 -8.21 3.76
CA ASP A 331 -9.77 -8.88 4.91
C ASP A 331 -11.19 -8.34 5.22
N GLU A 332 -11.78 -8.82 6.31
CA GLU A 332 -13.12 -8.41 6.73
C GLU A 332 -13.21 -6.92 7.14
N LYS A 333 -12.09 -6.33 7.58
CA LYS A 333 -12.00 -4.91 7.90
C LYS A 333 -11.83 -4.04 6.64
N GLY A 334 -11.40 -4.63 5.54
CA GLY A 334 -11.07 -3.96 4.29
C GLY A 334 -9.60 -3.58 4.17
N ASP A 335 -8.72 -4.12 5.01
CA ASP A 335 -7.27 -3.99 4.91
C ASP A 335 -6.67 -5.09 4.03
N LEU A 336 -5.43 -4.91 3.56
CA LEU A 336 -4.69 -5.99 2.90
C LEU A 336 -4.58 -7.19 3.83
N SER A 337 -4.95 -8.38 3.36
CA SER A 337 -4.86 -9.62 4.12
C SER A 337 -3.41 -10.08 4.38
N GLN A 338 -2.47 -9.54 3.63
CA GLN A 338 -1.05 -9.81 3.77
C GLN A 338 -0.28 -8.50 3.92
N ASN A 339 0.54 -8.41 4.94
CA ASN A 339 1.44 -7.30 5.13
C ASN A 339 2.47 -7.27 3.97
N PRO A 340 2.58 -6.18 3.20
CA PRO A 340 3.48 -6.12 2.05
C PRO A 340 4.95 -5.90 2.42
N PHE A 341 5.27 -5.59 3.67
CA PHE A 341 6.65 -5.34 4.12
C PHE A 341 7.49 -6.61 4.07
N ARG A 342 8.73 -6.47 3.62
CA ARG A 342 9.72 -7.55 3.45
C ARG A 342 11.10 -7.07 3.84
N ALA A 343 12.01 -8.01 4.06
CA ALA A 343 13.42 -7.69 4.30
C ALA A 343 14.17 -7.46 2.98
N PHE A 344 14.93 -6.38 2.94
CA PHE A 344 15.88 -6.06 1.89
C PHE A 344 17.26 -5.90 2.50
N ARG A 345 18.31 -6.18 1.70
CA ARG A 345 19.71 -6.05 2.11
C ARG A 345 20.43 -5.11 1.15
N PHE A 346 21.17 -4.16 1.69
CA PHE A 346 22.01 -3.28 0.88
C PHE A 346 23.23 -4.06 0.35
N ASP A 347 23.38 -4.11 -0.98
CA ASP A 347 24.43 -4.85 -1.66
C ASP A 347 25.69 -4.01 -1.94
N GLY A 348 25.66 -2.73 -1.61
CA GLY A 348 26.70 -1.73 -1.88
C GLY A 348 26.28 -0.71 -2.94
N ALA A 349 25.20 -0.97 -3.67
CA ALA A 349 24.64 -0.04 -4.66
C ALA A 349 23.15 0.25 -4.39
N ARG A 350 22.38 -0.78 -4.02
CA ARG A 350 20.93 -0.68 -3.75
C ARG A 350 20.47 -1.73 -2.74
N PHE A 351 19.24 -1.54 -2.26
CA PHE A 351 18.56 -2.58 -1.49
C PHE A 351 17.99 -3.65 -2.43
N VAL A 352 18.34 -4.90 -2.20
CA VAL A 352 17.84 -6.07 -2.94
C VAL A 352 17.08 -6.99 -1.97
N PRO A 353 16.09 -7.78 -2.42
CA PRO A 353 15.38 -8.70 -1.53
C PRO A 353 16.37 -9.57 -0.75
N ALA A 354 16.23 -9.58 0.58
CA ALA A 354 17.02 -10.45 1.42
C ALA A 354 16.55 -11.89 1.15
N LYS A 355 17.48 -12.79 0.82
CA LYS A 355 17.16 -14.21 0.67
C LYS A 355 16.87 -14.77 2.06
N ASP A 356 15.77 -15.48 2.18
CA ASP A 356 15.50 -16.32 3.34
C ASP A 356 16.65 -17.34 3.47
N LYS A 357 17.16 -17.50 4.72
CA LYS A 357 18.18 -18.50 5.00
C LYS A 357 17.58 -19.88 5.09
#